data_588b3c04f2f1e87036ded5ed09dc68fa
#
_entry.id   588b3c04f2f1e87036ded5ed09dc68fa
#
_cell.length_a   1.000
_cell.length_b   1.000
_cell.length_c   1.000
_cell.angle_alpha   90.00
_cell.angle_beta   90.00
_cell.angle_gamma   90.00
#
_symmetry.space_group_name_H-M   'P 1'
#
loop_
_entity.id
_entity.type
_entity.pdbx_description
1 polymer ?
#
loop_
_entity_poly.entity_id
_entity_poly.type
_entity_poly.pdbx_seq_one_letter_code
_entity_poly.pdbx_strand_id
1 'polypeptide(L)'
;MTWNNETRDIKDGKKESLFSELHSLLSSGLDFGRSFCLLIEGENDKRLKRVLESIYASVVKGQTLWESFAAGKRFSALDYGVLRIGEETGRVDESLRFLADYYHKRVEQRRL
;
A
#
# COMPACT_ATOMS: atom_id res chain seq x y z
N MET A 1 -11.08 -11.08 -21.76
CA MET A 1 -11.01 -10.86 -21.31
C MET A 1 -10.88 -10.23 -20.53
N THR A 2 -10.59 -10.10 -20.32
CA THR A 2 -10.24 -9.57 -19.55
C THR A 2 -10.68 -9.06 -18.59
N TRP A 3 -11.39 -8.76 -18.34
CA TRP A 3 -12.10 -8.46 -17.45
C TRP A 3 -11.77 -8.79 -16.16
N ASN A 4 -11.16 -9.53 -15.85
CA ASN A 4 -10.66 -10.08 -14.65
C ASN A 4 -9.79 -9.18 -13.88
N ASN A 5 -9.38 -8.06 -14.47
CA ASN A 5 -8.50 -7.13 -13.81
C ASN A 5 -9.15 -6.48 -12.62
N GLU A 6 -10.44 -6.20 -12.72
CA GLU A 6 -11.06 -5.54 -11.60
C GLU A 6 -11.22 -6.43 -10.40
N THR A 7 -11.20 -7.74 -10.56
CA THR A 7 -11.27 -8.62 -9.40
C THR A 7 -9.93 -8.76 -8.70
N ARG A 8 -8.85 -8.36 -9.38
CA ARG A 8 -7.52 -8.41 -8.79
C ARG A 8 -7.10 -7.10 -8.16
N ASP A 9 -7.67 -6.01 -8.62
CA ASP A 9 -7.29 -4.70 -8.12
C ASP A 9 -7.86 -4.44 -6.75
N ILE A 10 -7.07 -3.77 -5.93
CA ILE A 10 -7.50 -3.37 -4.61
C ILE A 10 -8.31 -2.09 -4.76
N LYS A 11 -9.47 -2.04 -4.11
CA LYS A 11 -10.35 -0.88 -4.21
C LYS A 11 -9.76 0.34 -3.54
N ASP A 12 -10.17 1.51 -4.04
CA ASP A 12 -9.65 2.79 -3.56
C ASP A 12 -9.82 2.98 -2.06
N GLY A 13 -10.96 2.58 -1.51
CA GLY A 13 -11.18 2.69 -0.07
C GLY A 13 -10.22 1.85 0.75
N LYS A 14 -9.89 0.66 0.24
CA LYS A 14 -8.90 -0.19 0.90
C LYS A 14 -7.50 0.38 0.77
N LYS A 15 -7.17 0.96 -0.38
CA LYS A 15 -5.88 1.62 -0.57
C LYS A 15 -5.75 2.83 0.34
N GLU A 16 -6.83 3.62 0.46
CA GLU A 16 -6.82 4.75 1.37
C GLU A 16 -6.49 4.30 2.78
N SER A 17 -7.19 3.29 3.27
CA SER A 17 -6.98 2.79 4.63
C SER A 17 -5.56 2.25 4.81
N LEU A 18 -5.09 1.48 3.84
CA LEU A 18 -3.77 0.89 3.90
C LEU A 18 -2.67 1.94 3.97
N PHE A 19 -2.69 2.88 3.04
CA PHE A 19 -1.63 3.90 2.98
C PHE A 19 -1.71 4.85 4.17
N SER A 20 -2.92 5.21 4.59
CA SER A 20 -3.12 6.08 5.75
C SER A 20 -2.63 5.41 7.03
N GLU A 21 -2.97 4.15 7.22
CA GLU A 21 -2.58 3.43 8.43
C GLU A 21 -1.07 3.20 8.48
N LEU A 22 -0.48 2.81 7.36
CA LEU A 22 0.96 2.62 7.31
C LEU A 22 1.70 3.93 7.57
N HIS A 23 1.19 5.03 6.98
CA HIS A 23 1.75 6.36 7.26
C HIS A 23 1.70 6.68 8.75
N SER A 24 0.56 6.45 9.39
CA SER A 24 0.39 6.73 10.81
C SER A 24 1.34 5.91 11.68
N LEU A 25 1.48 4.64 11.39
CA LEU A 25 2.34 3.76 12.18
C LEU A 25 3.80 4.19 12.08
N LEU A 26 4.27 4.44 10.85
CA LEU A 26 5.65 4.87 10.66
C LEU A 26 5.90 6.24 11.28
N SER A 27 4.92 7.15 11.19
CA SER A 27 5.04 8.49 11.77
C SER A 27 5.07 8.45 13.28
N SER A 28 4.52 7.42 13.89
CA SER A 28 4.54 7.27 15.35
C SER A 28 5.87 6.70 15.86
N GLY A 29 6.79 6.37 14.95
CA GLY A 29 8.10 5.89 15.33
C GLY A 29 8.28 4.38 15.27
N LEU A 30 7.25 3.65 14.86
CA LEU A 30 7.40 2.21 14.70
C LEU A 30 8.25 1.91 13.48
N ASP A 31 9.06 0.87 13.56
CA ASP A 31 9.84 0.45 12.40
C ASP A 31 8.92 -0.20 11.36
N PHE A 32 9.46 -0.41 10.17
CA PHE A 32 8.67 -0.92 9.06
C PHE A 32 8.10 -2.31 9.36
N GLY A 33 8.94 -3.19 9.93
CA GLY A 33 8.52 -4.57 10.20
C GLY A 33 7.34 -4.63 11.15
N ARG A 34 7.42 -3.89 12.27
CA ARG A 34 6.33 -3.88 13.24
C ARG A 34 5.09 -3.23 12.66
N SER A 35 5.27 -2.17 11.88
CA SER A 35 4.14 -1.50 11.24
C SER A 35 3.40 -2.45 10.30
N PHE A 36 4.14 -3.19 9.49
CA PHE A 36 3.53 -4.12 8.55
C PHE A 36 2.85 -5.29 9.26
N CYS A 37 3.47 -5.78 10.33
CA CYS A 37 2.84 -6.85 11.12
C CYS A 37 1.49 -6.39 11.70
N LEU A 38 1.42 -5.16 12.17
CA LEU A 38 0.16 -4.62 12.69
C LEU A 38 -0.88 -4.46 11.60
N LEU A 39 -0.46 -4.02 10.41
CA LEU A 39 -1.37 -3.96 9.27
C LEU A 39 -1.95 -5.32 8.95
N ILE A 40 -1.10 -6.33 8.89
CA ILE A 40 -1.51 -7.69 8.55
C ILE A 40 -2.49 -8.22 9.59
N GLU A 41 -2.16 -8.05 10.87
CA GLU A 41 -3.00 -8.54 11.96
C GLU A 41 -4.37 -7.88 11.96
N GLY A 42 -4.43 -6.62 11.61
CA GLY A 42 -5.67 -5.87 11.63
C GLY A 42 -6.52 -6.02 10.38
N GLU A 43 -6.00 -6.68 9.35
CA GLU A 43 -6.74 -6.78 8.09
C GLU A 43 -7.71 -7.94 8.10
N ASN A 44 -8.99 -7.64 7.90
CA ASN A 44 -10.05 -8.66 7.92
C ASN A 44 -10.31 -9.27 6.55
N ASP A 45 -9.97 -8.55 5.48
CA ASP A 45 -10.16 -9.06 4.13
C ASP A 45 -9.04 -10.07 3.84
N LYS A 46 -9.41 -11.34 3.70
CA LYS A 46 -8.43 -12.41 3.53
C LYS A 46 -7.56 -12.25 2.30
N ARG A 47 -8.13 -11.72 1.22
CA ARG A 47 -7.37 -11.52 -0.02
C ARG A 47 -6.32 -10.42 0.17
N LEU A 48 -6.74 -9.31 0.75
CA LEU A 48 -5.81 -8.21 1.01
C LEU A 48 -4.75 -8.63 2.01
N LYS A 49 -5.13 -9.40 3.02
CA LYS A 49 -4.17 -9.89 4.01
C LYS A 49 -3.06 -10.70 3.33
N ARG A 50 -3.42 -11.58 2.39
CA ARG A 50 -2.42 -12.35 1.65
C ARG A 50 -1.51 -11.47 0.82
N VAL A 51 -2.07 -10.41 0.22
CA VAL A 51 -1.28 -9.45 -0.53
C VAL A 51 -0.25 -8.77 0.38
N LEU A 52 -0.70 -8.34 1.56
CA LEU A 52 0.20 -7.68 2.52
C LEU A 52 1.27 -8.63 3.02
N GLU A 53 0.91 -9.88 3.27
CA GLU A 53 1.90 -10.88 3.69
C GLU A 53 2.96 -11.11 2.62
N SER A 54 2.54 -11.12 1.36
CA SER A 54 3.45 -11.29 0.23
C SER A 54 4.41 -10.10 0.11
N ILE A 55 3.89 -8.90 0.29
CA ILE A 55 4.72 -7.69 0.26
C ILE A 55 5.75 -7.74 1.39
N TYR A 56 5.29 -8.06 2.60
CA TYR A 56 6.19 -8.15 3.74
C TYR A 56 7.30 -9.17 3.52
N ALA A 57 6.94 -10.35 3.02
CA ALA A 57 7.92 -11.39 2.74
C ALA A 57 8.96 -10.93 1.72
N SER A 58 8.52 -10.20 0.70
CA SER A 58 9.39 -9.69 -0.33
C SER A 58 10.41 -8.70 0.23
N VAL A 59 9.94 -7.78 1.07
CA VAL A 59 10.81 -6.78 1.70
C VAL A 59 11.82 -7.46 2.63
N VAL A 60 11.37 -8.46 3.39
CA VAL A 60 12.26 -9.19 4.29
C VAL A 60 13.37 -9.90 3.51
N LYS A 61 13.09 -10.33 2.29
CA LYS A 61 14.08 -10.97 1.43
C LYS A 61 15.04 -9.98 0.79
N GLY A 62 14.84 -8.68 1.00
CA GLY A 62 15.76 -7.67 0.50
C GLY A 62 15.27 -6.87 -0.69
N GLN A 63 14.04 -7.10 -1.14
CA GLN A 63 13.50 -6.31 -2.24
C GLN A 63 13.10 -4.92 -1.73
N THR A 64 13.07 -3.96 -2.64
CA THR A 64 12.60 -2.63 -2.27
C THR A 64 11.10 -2.67 -1.99
N LEU A 65 10.63 -1.66 -1.28
CA LEU A 65 9.21 -1.55 -0.98
C LEU A 65 8.40 -1.40 -2.27
N TRP A 66 8.84 -0.51 -3.17
CA TRP A 66 8.07 -0.28 -4.39
C TRP A 66 8.03 -1.53 -5.28
N GLU A 67 9.14 -2.28 -5.37
CA GLU A 67 9.16 -3.52 -6.15
C GLU A 67 8.22 -4.55 -5.55
N SER A 68 8.18 -4.59 -4.23
CA SER A 68 7.32 -5.54 -3.52
C SER A 68 5.85 -5.24 -3.77
N PHE A 69 5.48 -3.97 -3.82
CA PHE A 69 4.12 -3.57 -4.18
C PHE A 69 3.80 -3.87 -5.64
N ALA A 70 4.77 -3.67 -6.53
CA ALA A 70 4.55 -3.86 -7.96
C ALA A 70 4.45 -5.33 -8.37
N ALA A 71 5.14 -6.21 -7.64
CA ALA A 71 5.30 -7.60 -8.07
C ALA A 71 3.99 -8.36 -8.21
N GLY A 72 3.01 -8.10 -7.35
CA GLY A 72 1.74 -8.81 -7.38
C GLY A 72 0.73 -8.25 -8.37
N LYS A 73 1.05 -7.14 -9.01
CA LYS A 73 0.18 -6.48 -9.99
C LYS A 73 -1.20 -6.13 -9.44
N ARG A 74 -1.26 -5.85 -8.13
CA ARG A 74 -2.50 -5.45 -7.46
C ARG A 74 -2.59 -3.96 -7.26
N PHE A 75 -1.48 -3.26 -7.41
CA PHE A 75 -1.41 -1.82 -7.25
C PHE A 75 -1.12 -1.18 -8.60
N SER A 76 -1.45 0.10 -8.73
CA SER A 76 -1.30 0.81 -9.99
C SER A 76 0.12 1.35 -10.17
N ALA A 77 0.44 1.75 -11.40
CA ALA A 77 1.72 2.38 -11.69
C ALA A 77 1.92 3.65 -10.86
N LEU A 78 0.83 4.38 -10.59
CA LEU A 78 0.90 5.53 -9.70
C LEU A 78 1.38 5.12 -8.31
N ASP A 79 0.80 4.04 -7.79
CA ASP A 79 1.12 3.60 -6.43
C ASP A 79 2.59 3.28 -6.28
N TYR A 80 3.09 2.35 -7.08
CA TYR A 80 4.48 1.95 -6.89
C TYR A 80 5.46 2.97 -7.45
N GLY A 81 5.02 3.82 -8.38
CA GLY A 81 5.87 4.91 -8.85
C GLY A 81 6.13 5.94 -7.77
N VAL A 82 5.08 6.31 -7.02
CA VAL A 82 5.21 7.23 -5.90
C VAL A 82 6.08 6.63 -4.80
N LEU A 83 5.86 5.33 -4.50
CA LEU A 83 6.68 4.66 -3.50
C LEU A 83 8.15 4.60 -3.93
N ARG A 84 8.41 4.38 -5.21
CA ARG A 84 9.77 4.36 -5.72
C ARG A 84 10.48 5.69 -5.50
N ILE A 85 9.80 6.78 -5.83
CA ILE A 85 10.39 8.11 -5.62
C ILE A 85 10.69 8.32 -4.14
N GLY A 86 9.77 7.94 -3.26
CA GLY A 86 9.97 8.07 -1.82
C GLY A 86 11.16 7.26 -1.32
N GLU A 87 11.30 6.03 -1.80
CA GLU A 87 12.44 5.21 -1.39
C GLU A 87 13.76 5.78 -1.89
N GLU A 88 13.79 6.25 -3.13
CA GLU A 88 15.02 6.76 -3.72
C GLU A 88 15.46 8.09 -3.11
N THR A 89 14.51 8.84 -2.55
CA THR A 89 14.81 10.15 -1.95
C THR A 89 14.79 10.14 -0.42
N GLY A 90 14.53 8.97 0.19
CA GLY A 90 14.44 8.87 1.65
C GLY A 90 13.19 9.48 2.23
N ARG A 91 12.10 9.53 1.45
CA ARG A 91 10.85 10.17 1.85
C ARG A 91 9.64 9.26 1.68
N VAL A 92 9.75 8.02 2.17
CA VAL A 92 8.66 7.07 2.06
C VAL A 92 7.43 7.55 2.81
N ASP A 93 7.63 8.22 3.95
CA ASP A 93 6.51 8.75 4.72
C ASP A 93 5.69 9.75 3.91
N GLU A 94 6.35 10.62 3.14
CA GLU A 94 5.65 11.56 2.28
C GLU A 94 4.92 10.87 1.15
N SER A 95 5.52 9.80 0.60
CA SER A 95 4.87 9.01 -0.44
C SER A 95 3.57 8.38 0.06
N LEU A 96 3.62 7.82 1.27
CA LEU A 96 2.45 7.18 1.86
C LEU A 96 1.35 8.20 2.14
N ARG A 97 1.73 9.36 2.62
CA ARG A 97 0.77 10.43 2.86
C ARG A 97 0.13 10.90 1.56
N PHE A 98 0.94 11.06 0.53
CA PHE A 98 0.42 11.47 -0.78
C PHE A 98 -0.61 10.45 -1.28
N LEU A 99 -0.28 9.17 -1.20
CA LEU A 99 -1.18 8.12 -1.68
C LEU A 99 -2.47 8.06 -0.85
N ALA A 100 -2.36 8.20 0.47
CA ALA A 100 -3.54 8.23 1.32
C ALA A 100 -4.46 9.38 0.93
N ASP A 101 -3.90 10.57 0.74
CA ASP A 101 -4.68 11.75 0.34
C ASP A 101 -5.29 11.57 -1.05
N TYR A 102 -4.52 11.00 -1.97
CA TYR A 102 -4.99 10.76 -3.33
C TYR A 102 -6.22 9.85 -3.32
N TYR A 103 -6.15 8.74 -2.61
CA TYR A 103 -7.28 7.80 -2.58
C TYR A 103 -8.44 8.31 -1.74
N HIS A 104 -8.16 9.11 -0.71
CA HIS A 104 -9.22 9.77 0.03
C HIS A 104 -10.06 10.63 -0.90
N LYS A 105 -9.41 11.43 -1.74
CA LYS A 105 -10.12 12.30 -2.67
C LYS A 105 -10.94 11.50 -3.68
N ARG A 106 -10.39 10.39 -4.15
CA ARG A 106 -11.12 9.55 -5.10
C ARG A 106 -12.39 8.96 -4.48
N VAL A 107 -12.27 8.50 -3.24
CA VAL A 107 -13.43 7.95 -2.52
C VAL A 107 -14.47 9.03 -2.32
N GLU A 108 -14.06 10.23 -1.91
CA GLU A 108 -14.99 11.32 -1.70
C GLU A 108 -15.68 11.75 -3.00
N GLN A 109 -14.95 11.78 -4.10
CA GLN A 109 -15.53 12.15 -5.39
C GLN A 109 -16.64 11.19 -5.81
N ARG A 110 -16.51 9.92 -5.48
CA ARG A 110 -17.52 8.94 -5.83
C ARG A 110 -18.80 9.08 -5.04
N ARG A 111 -18.72 9.74 -3.88
CA ARG A 111 -19.90 9.96 -3.05
C ARG A 111 -20.76 11.12 -3.55
N LEU A 112 -20.21 11.95 -4.40
CA LEU A 112 -20.94 13.06 -4.97
C LEU A 112 -21.81 12.59 -6.14
#